data_4e99660b49410338140de3fa36039f03
#
_entry.id   4e99660b49410338140de3fa36039f03
#
_cell.length_a   1.000
_cell.length_b   1.000
_cell.length_c   1.000
_cell.angle_alpha   90.00
_cell.angle_beta   90.00
_cell.angle_gamma   90.00
#
_symmetry.space_group_name_H-M   'P 1'
#
loop_
_entity.id
_entity.type
_entity.pdbx_description
1 polymer ?
#
loop_
_entity_poly.entity_id
_entity_poly.type
_entity_poly.pdbx_seq_one_letter_code
_entity_poly.pdbx_strand_id
1 'polypeptide(L)'
;MHMSWAEFRQHFGLGGTRIPNLRAGVTGAPFKKNSAKSNPSSVDWTSAGAVTGVKDQGSCGSCWSFATTGSLEGAYYLKYNTLQSFSEQHLVDCDTLDSGCNGGWMTNTFTWIQQNGG
;
A
#
# COMPACT_ATOMS: atom_id res chain seq x y z
N MET A 1 -15.15 -23.57 -6.92
CA MET A 1 -13.94 -24.08 -6.22
C MET A 1 -13.95 -23.43 -4.84
N HIS A 2 -14.11 -24.21 -3.75
CA HIS A 2 -14.14 -23.67 -2.39
C HIS A 2 -12.72 -23.76 -1.81
N MET A 3 -12.08 -22.62 -1.67
CA MET A 3 -10.81 -22.49 -0.97
C MET A 3 -11.09 -22.42 0.54
N SER A 4 -10.38 -23.17 1.35
CA SER A 4 -10.46 -23.06 2.80
C SER A 4 -9.89 -21.70 3.25
N TRP A 5 -10.24 -21.24 4.46
CA TRP A 5 -9.69 -20.00 5.01
C TRP A 5 -8.17 -20.04 5.15
N ALA A 6 -7.60 -21.21 5.46
CA ALA A 6 -6.16 -21.40 5.54
C ALA A 6 -5.48 -21.23 4.17
N GLU A 7 -6.03 -21.86 3.13
CA GLU A 7 -5.55 -21.72 1.74
C GLU A 7 -5.72 -20.30 1.23
N PHE A 8 -6.85 -19.65 1.54
CA PHE A 8 -7.09 -18.25 1.19
C PHE A 8 -6.02 -17.33 1.81
N ARG A 9 -5.74 -17.47 3.10
CA ARG A 9 -4.72 -16.69 3.80
C ARG A 9 -3.33 -16.89 3.20
N GLN A 10 -2.98 -18.14 2.89
CA GLN A 10 -1.69 -18.48 2.27
C GLN A 10 -1.58 -17.90 0.86
N HIS A 11 -2.65 -18.02 0.08
CA HIS A 11 -2.66 -17.58 -1.32
C HIS A 11 -2.60 -16.04 -1.45
N PHE A 12 -3.27 -15.33 -0.57
CA PHE A 12 -3.33 -13.86 -0.60
C PHE A 12 -2.39 -13.16 0.40
N GLY A 13 -1.46 -13.88 1.00
CA GLY A 13 -0.47 -13.30 1.91
C GLY A 13 -1.05 -12.72 3.20
N LEU A 14 -2.30 -13.08 3.55
CA LEU A 14 -2.96 -12.64 4.77
C LEU A 14 -2.51 -13.41 6.02
N GLY A 15 -1.52 -14.29 5.88
CA GLY A 15 -0.99 -15.15 6.92
C GLY A 15 0.07 -14.53 7.81
N GLY A 16 0.27 -13.25 7.71
CA GLY A 16 1.31 -12.54 8.43
C GLY A 16 1.15 -12.63 9.93
N THR A 17 2.28 -12.76 10.59
CA THR A 17 2.52 -12.48 11.98
C THR A 17 1.57 -11.43 12.57
N ARG A 18 1.10 -11.66 13.78
CA ARG A 18 0.40 -10.66 14.59
C ARG A 18 1.07 -9.31 14.42
N ILE A 19 0.28 -8.30 14.08
CA ILE A 19 0.74 -6.90 14.09
C ILE A 19 1.34 -6.61 15.46
N PRO A 20 2.66 -6.42 15.60
CA PRO A 20 3.22 -5.95 16.86
C PRO A 20 2.75 -4.51 17.01
N ASN A 21 1.79 -4.29 17.91
CA ASN A 21 1.33 -2.96 18.34
C ASN A 21 1.33 -1.87 17.25
N LEU A 22 0.29 -1.82 16.46
CA LEU A 22 -0.01 -0.74 15.51
C LEU A 22 -0.01 0.68 16.16
N ARG A 23 0.18 0.76 17.48
CA ARG A 23 0.17 2.03 18.24
C ARG A 23 1.56 2.63 18.49
N ALA A 24 2.62 1.91 18.21
CA ALA A 24 3.98 2.40 18.48
C ALA A 24 4.62 2.93 17.20
N GLY A 25 4.22 4.10 16.73
CA GLY A 25 4.99 4.78 15.71
C GLY A 25 4.24 5.64 14.68
N VAL A 26 2.95 5.48 14.51
CA VAL A 26 2.20 6.40 13.64
C VAL A 26 1.64 7.54 14.47
N THR A 27 2.52 8.41 14.95
CA THR A 27 2.13 9.72 15.48
C THR A 27 2.04 10.70 14.31
N GLY A 28 1.14 10.46 13.39
CA GLY A 28 0.69 11.49 12.48
C GLY A 28 0.06 12.62 13.30
N ALA A 29 0.35 13.87 12.94
CA ALA A 29 -0.34 14.99 13.56
C ALA A 29 -1.86 14.74 13.50
N PRO A 30 -2.61 15.02 14.57
CA PRO A 30 -4.04 14.78 14.58
C PRO A 30 -4.70 15.50 13.41
N PHE A 31 -5.57 14.79 12.70
CA PHE A 31 -6.29 15.34 11.55
C PHE A 31 -7.09 16.57 12.00
N LYS A 32 -6.74 17.74 11.49
CA LYS A 32 -7.51 18.95 11.70
C LYS A 32 -8.58 19.04 10.62
N LYS A 33 -9.83 18.81 11.00
CA LYS A 33 -10.97 19.03 10.11
C LYS A 33 -10.97 20.51 9.69
N ASN A 34 -10.85 20.75 8.39
CA ASN A 34 -11.06 22.10 7.85
C ASN A 34 -12.57 22.32 7.73
N SER A 35 -13.15 23.01 8.71
CA SER A 35 -14.59 23.31 8.78
C SER A 35 -15.05 24.33 7.74
N ALA A 36 -14.14 24.96 7.01
CA ALA A 36 -14.47 26.03 6.05
C ALA A 36 -14.79 25.53 4.63
N LYS A 37 -14.56 24.24 4.34
CA LYS A 37 -14.86 23.64 3.03
C LYS A 37 -15.82 22.47 3.19
N SER A 38 -16.95 22.51 2.49
CA SER A 38 -17.77 21.34 2.29
C SER A 38 -17.04 20.34 1.39
N ASN A 39 -17.06 19.07 1.73
CA ASN A 39 -16.56 18.04 0.82
C ASN A 39 -17.43 17.99 -0.44
N PRO A 40 -16.87 17.67 -1.61
CA PRO A 40 -17.65 17.41 -2.79
C PRO A 40 -18.57 16.21 -2.56
N SER A 41 -19.68 16.14 -3.29
CA SER A 41 -20.65 15.04 -3.17
C SER A 41 -20.07 13.68 -3.56
N SER A 42 -19.08 13.66 -4.44
CA SER A 42 -18.32 12.48 -4.87
C SER A 42 -16.93 12.86 -5.33
N VAL A 43 -16.00 11.92 -5.22
CA VAL A 43 -14.66 12.03 -5.79
C VAL A 43 -14.30 10.70 -6.44
N ASP A 44 -13.86 10.75 -7.70
CA ASP A 44 -13.34 9.59 -8.43
C ASP A 44 -11.90 9.89 -8.89
N TRP A 45 -10.95 9.30 -8.19
CA TRP A 45 -9.54 9.48 -8.47
C TRP A 45 -9.08 8.78 -9.75
N THR A 46 -9.81 7.74 -10.20
CA THR A 46 -9.55 7.09 -11.49
C THR A 46 -9.87 8.03 -12.64
N SER A 47 -11.04 8.64 -12.61
CA SER A 47 -11.43 9.66 -13.60
C SER A 47 -10.55 10.91 -13.55
N ALA A 48 -9.99 11.23 -12.37
CA ALA A 48 -9.04 12.32 -12.21
C ALA A 48 -7.64 12.00 -12.73
N GLY A 49 -7.36 10.77 -13.13
CA GLY A 49 -6.06 10.34 -13.66
C GLY A 49 -5.00 10.07 -12.59
N ALA A 50 -5.41 9.89 -11.33
CA ALA A 50 -4.51 9.67 -10.19
C ALA A 50 -4.25 8.20 -9.88
N VAL A 51 -4.86 7.27 -10.62
CA VAL A 51 -4.82 5.83 -10.38
C VAL A 51 -4.31 5.12 -11.62
N THR A 52 -3.31 4.27 -11.45
CA THR A 52 -2.78 3.40 -12.50
C THR A 52 -3.77 2.29 -12.87
N GLY A 53 -3.54 1.61 -13.99
CA GLY A 53 -4.36 0.47 -14.41
C GLY A 53 -4.32 -0.66 -13.39
N VAL A 54 -5.32 -1.55 -13.45
CA VAL A 54 -5.40 -2.74 -12.60
C VAL A 54 -4.17 -3.61 -12.83
N LYS A 55 -3.55 -4.05 -11.73
CA LYS A 55 -2.38 -4.93 -11.71
C LYS A 55 -2.75 -6.29 -11.10
N ASP A 56 -1.92 -7.30 -11.31
CA ASP A 56 -2.12 -8.66 -10.79
C ASP A 56 -0.86 -9.13 -10.05
N GLN A 57 -1.01 -9.54 -8.80
CA GLN A 57 0.09 -10.08 -7.99
C GLN A 57 0.39 -11.56 -8.25
N GLY A 58 -0.45 -12.25 -9.00
CA GLY A 58 -0.33 -13.68 -9.25
C GLY A 58 -0.44 -14.51 -7.97
N SER A 59 0.37 -15.55 -7.86
CA SER A 59 0.41 -16.47 -6.71
C SER A 59 1.37 -16.03 -5.59
N CYS A 60 1.94 -14.84 -5.66
CA CYS A 60 2.82 -14.27 -4.64
C CYS A 60 2.00 -13.49 -3.61
N GLY A 61 2.25 -13.68 -2.32
CA GLY A 61 1.60 -12.96 -1.22
C GLY A 61 2.14 -11.54 -1.07
N SER A 62 2.13 -10.74 -2.15
CA SER A 62 2.72 -9.41 -2.25
C SER A 62 1.69 -8.26 -2.23
N CYS A 63 0.48 -8.50 -1.76
CA CYS A 63 -0.56 -7.46 -1.69
C CYS A 63 -0.10 -6.19 -0.95
N TRP A 64 0.79 -6.34 0.02
CA TRP A 64 1.40 -5.25 0.76
C TRP A 64 2.22 -4.32 -0.16
N SER A 65 3.00 -4.87 -1.09
CA SER A 65 3.79 -4.08 -2.05
C SER A 65 2.89 -3.34 -3.05
N PHE A 66 1.83 -3.99 -3.54
CA PHE A 66 0.84 -3.36 -4.44
C PHE A 66 0.06 -2.23 -3.76
N ALA A 67 -0.33 -2.43 -2.49
CA ALA A 67 -1.01 -1.39 -1.72
C ALA A 67 -0.07 -0.18 -1.45
N THR A 68 1.22 -0.45 -1.22
CA THR A 68 2.23 0.59 -1.03
C THR A 68 2.46 1.38 -2.31
N THR A 69 2.72 0.71 -3.44
CA THR A 69 2.94 1.38 -4.73
C THR A 69 1.73 2.19 -5.16
N GLY A 70 0.52 1.64 -5.06
CA GLY A 70 -0.71 2.37 -5.39
C GLY A 70 -0.90 3.63 -4.56
N SER A 71 -0.56 3.59 -3.27
CA SER A 71 -0.58 4.78 -2.40
C SER A 71 0.45 5.81 -2.82
N LEU A 72 1.67 5.39 -3.17
CA LEU A 72 2.74 6.28 -3.64
C LEU A 72 2.43 6.87 -5.01
N GLU A 73 1.89 6.10 -5.93
CA GLU A 73 1.48 6.54 -7.27
C GLU A 73 0.45 7.67 -7.18
N GLY A 74 -0.58 7.50 -6.35
CA GLY A 74 -1.59 8.53 -6.11
C GLY A 74 -1.00 9.78 -5.44
N ALA A 75 -0.16 9.61 -4.42
CA ALA A 75 0.51 10.73 -3.75
C ALA A 75 1.46 11.49 -4.69
N TYR A 76 2.18 10.77 -5.54
CA TYR A 76 3.07 11.33 -6.56
C TYR A 76 2.29 12.17 -7.57
N TYR A 77 1.16 11.62 -8.06
CA TYR A 77 0.26 12.35 -8.96
C TYR A 77 -0.24 13.65 -8.34
N LEU A 78 -0.69 13.61 -7.09
CA LEU A 78 -1.20 14.80 -6.40
C LEU A 78 -0.13 15.87 -6.22
N LYS A 79 1.14 15.47 -6.09
CA LYS A 79 2.25 16.40 -5.90
C LYS A 79 2.81 16.95 -7.20
N TYR A 80 2.95 16.09 -8.22
CA TYR A 80 3.68 16.42 -9.44
C TYR A 80 2.80 16.52 -10.68
N ASN A 81 1.51 16.23 -10.56
CA ASN A 81 0.52 16.19 -11.65
C ASN A 81 0.94 15.26 -12.81
N THR A 82 1.66 14.21 -12.48
CA THR A 82 2.15 13.20 -13.42
C THR A 82 1.93 11.84 -12.80
N LEU A 83 1.23 10.94 -13.50
CA LEU A 83 1.02 9.57 -13.05
C LEU A 83 2.25 8.74 -13.39
N GLN A 84 2.86 8.15 -12.37
CA GLN A 84 4.02 7.29 -12.49
C GLN A 84 3.68 5.92 -11.90
N SER A 85 3.98 4.85 -12.62
CA SER A 85 3.88 3.50 -12.06
C SER A 85 5.19 3.12 -11.38
N PHE A 86 5.09 2.59 -10.15
CA PHE A 86 6.22 2.10 -9.38
C PHE A 86 6.30 0.57 -9.43
N SER A 87 7.47 0.02 -9.08
CA SER A 87 7.75 -1.41 -9.15
C SER A 87 7.41 -2.10 -7.83
N GLU A 88 6.37 -2.92 -7.83
CA GLU A 88 6.05 -3.83 -6.74
C GLU A 88 7.14 -4.88 -6.54
N GLN A 89 7.72 -5.35 -7.66
CA GLN A 89 8.77 -6.36 -7.62
C GLN A 89 10.02 -5.85 -6.90
N HIS A 90 10.36 -4.58 -7.06
CA HIS A 90 11.48 -3.98 -6.33
C HIS A 90 11.29 -4.08 -4.81
N LEU A 91 10.09 -3.84 -4.32
CA LEU A 91 9.77 -3.98 -2.90
C LEU A 91 9.84 -5.44 -2.46
N VAL A 92 9.28 -6.36 -3.25
CA VAL A 92 9.31 -7.80 -2.94
C VAL A 92 10.73 -8.34 -2.82
N ASP A 93 11.64 -7.87 -3.68
CA ASP A 93 13.01 -8.35 -3.75
C ASP A 93 13.95 -7.69 -2.73
N CYS A 94 13.71 -6.43 -2.41
CA CYS A 94 14.68 -5.60 -1.69
C CYS A 94 14.24 -5.20 -0.29
N ASP A 95 12.94 -5.18 0.02
CA ASP A 95 12.47 -4.81 1.35
C ASP A 95 12.81 -5.90 2.37
N THR A 96 13.68 -5.54 3.30
CA THR A 96 14.17 -6.43 4.36
C THR A 96 13.34 -6.40 5.64
N LEU A 97 12.34 -5.53 5.72
CA LEU A 97 11.42 -5.42 6.86
C LEU A 97 10.17 -6.29 6.68
N ASP A 98 9.95 -6.76 5.45
CA ASP A 98 8.82 -7.61 5.10
C ASP A 98 9.30 -8.98 4.58
N SER A 99 8.38 -9.90 4.29
CA SER A 99 8.71 -11.31 4.00
C SER A 99 8.47 -11.70 2.52
N GLY A 100 8.61 -10.76 1.59
CA GLY A 100 8.45 -11.02 0.16
C GLY A 100 7.09 -11.62 -0.18
N CYS A 101 7.06 -12.78 -0.84
CA CYS A 101 5.83 -13.49 -1.16
C CYS A 101 5.11 -14.14 0.03
N ASN A 102 5.70 -14.13 1.22
CA ASN A 102 5.07 -14.66 2.43
C ASN A 102 4.28 -13.62 3.22
N GLY A 103 4.20 -12.42 2.70
CA GLY A 103 3.42 -11.33 3.29
C GLY A 103 4.27 -10.19 3.82
N GLY A 104 3.62 -9.08 4.12
CA GLY A 104 4.24 -7.87 4.63
C GLY A 104 3.20 -6.83 5.06
N TRP A 105 3.70 -5.67 5.48
CA TRP A 105 2.89 -4.56 5.97
C TRP A 105 3.32 -3.25 5.33
N MET A 106 2.37 -2.50 4.80
CA MET A 106 2.60 -1.22 4.13
C MET A 106 3.36 -0.24 5.02
N THR A 107 3.14 -0.27 6.34
CA THR A 107 3.86 0.59 7.29
C THR A 107 5.35 0.26 7.38
N ASN A 108 5.72 -1.01 7.30
CA ASN A 108 7.11 -1.44 7.24
C ASN A 108 7.73 -0.99 5.93
N THR A 109 7.04 -1.24 4.84
CA THR A 109 7.48 -0.85 3.50
C THR A 109 7.72 0.66 3.39
N PHE A 110 6.82 1.50 3.88
CA PHE A 110 7.05 2.96 3.90
C PHE A 110 8.27 3.33 4.74
N THR A 111 8.49 2.65 5.86
CA THR A 111 9.68 2.87 6.68
C THR A 111 10.94 2.48 5.93
N TRP A 112 10.94 1.31 5.27
CA TRP A 112 12.05 0.84 4.46
C TRP A 112 12.38 1.81 3.31
N ILE A 113 11.38 2.28 2.57
CA ILE A 113 11.54 3.26 1.49
C ILE A 113 12.21 4.54 2.01
N GLN A 114 11.74 5.09 3.14
CA GLN A 114 12.34 6.27 3.74
C GLN A 114 13.80 6.09 4.14
N GLN A 115 14.16 4.90 4.63
CA GLN A 115 15.54 4.57 5.03
C GLN A 115 16.49 4.35 3.85
N ASN A 116 15.96 4.01 2.69
CA ASN A 116 16.72 3.65 1.49
C ASN A 116 16.68 4.72 0.38
N GLY A 117 16.28 5.93 0.70
CA GLY A 117 16.38 7.08 -0.18
C GLY A 117 15.15 7.38 -1.02
N GLY A 118 14.04 6.76 -0.72
CA GLY A 118 12.76 7.03 -1.37
C GLY A 118 12.40 6.08 -2.48
#